data_a34b5be435b097f0e39d543845fc7d82
#
_entry.id   a34b5be435b097f0e39d543845fc7d82
#
_cell.length_a   1.000
_cell.length_b   1.000
_cell.length_c   1.000
_cell.angle_alpha   90.00
_cell.angle_beta   90.00
_cell.angle_gamma   90.00
#
_symmetry.space_group_name_H-M   'P 1'
#
loop_
_entity.id
_entity.type
_entity.pdbx_description
1 polymer ?
#
loop_
_entity_poly.entity_id
_entity_poly.type
_entity_poly.pdbx_seq_one_letter_code
_entity_poly.pdbx_strand_id
1 'polypeptide(L)'
;MRTDFFQFFSYFCRKMAKQTLVIETAKELSLNDGMIAITDRDTGEIELRSLEDVQMVMIDNHSARMTVPLITKLVANNVSIVYCDETHMPVSMMMDLESNTLQSKRFQNQLAASVPTNKQLWRQIVEAKIRNQSLLLEKLGKGKNLLMQYYDNVKSGDSTNREGIAAKVYWRKLMGKDFIRDRYGEPPNSMLNYGYTVLRSMMSRSLMNAGLLPTVGIFHRNCYDAFPLADDMMEPYRPYVDRKVLDLMEDGVTEVCKQSKKALLELFFNDIPANAMLMSASTLAGVYEGKGKIVVFPKIC
;
A
#
# COMPACT_ATOMS: atom_id res chain seq x y z
N MET A 1 -29.30 -16.28 -23.01
CA MET A 1 -29.50 -14.94 -22.40
C MET A 1 -28.86 -14.80 -21.00
N ARG A 2 -27.78 -15.52 -20.68
CA ARG A 2 -27.03 -15.39 -19.40
C ARG A 2 -25.53 -15.11 -19.57
N THR A 3 -25.04 -15.13 -20.79
CA THR A 3 -23.61 -14.91 -21.12
C THR A 3 -23.27 -13.43 -21.35
N ASP A 4 -24.22 -12.58 -21.71
CA ASP A 4 -23.96 -11.18 -22.04
C ASP A 4 -23.82 -10.26 -20.82
N PHE A 5 -24.43 -10.66 -19.67
CA PHE A 5 -24.37 -9.85 -18.46
C PHE A 5 -22.99 -9.91 -17.78
N PHE A 6 -22.30 -11.05 -17.87
CA PHE A 6 -20.94 -11.20 -17.33
C PHE A 6 -19.88 -10.51 -18.21
N GLN A 7 -20.05 -10.49 -19.54
CA GLN A 7 -19.19 -9.75 -20.45
C GLN A 7 -19.39 -8.24 -20.31
N PHE A 8 -20.62 -7.76 -20.11
CA PHE A 8 -20.92 -6.35 -19.88
C PHE A 8 -20.36 -5.86 -18.54
N PHE A 9 -20.43 -6.68 -17.49
CA PHE A 9 -19.82 -6.38 -16.18
C PHE A 9 -18.28 -6.39 -16.23
N SER A 10 -17.68 -7.28 -16.99
CA SER A 10 -16.22 -7.33 -17.24
C SER A 10 -15.74 -6.14 -18.09
N TYR A 11 -16.55 -5.64 -19.01
CA TYR A 11 -16.25 -4.45 -19.80
C TYR A 11 -16.40 -3.15 -18.97
N PHE A 12 -17.34 -3.09 -18.04
CA PHE A 12 -17.51 -1.96 -17.11
C PHE A 12 -16.52 -1.97 -15.96
N CYS A 13 -15.99 -3.14 -15.55
CA CYS A 13 -14.89 -3.26 -14.57
C CYS A 13 -13.51 -2.94 -15.17
N ARG A 14 -13.37 -2.84 -16.48
CA ARG A 14 -12.22 -2.22 -17.15
C ARG A 14 -12.31 -0.69 -17.18
N LYS A 15 -13.07 -0.08 -16.29
CA LYS A 15 -13.05 1.35 -16.09
C LYS A 15 -11.70 1.72 -15.47
N MET A 16 -10.81 2.08 -16.36
CA MET A 16 -9.46 2.64 -16.22
C MET A 16 -8.89 2.56 -14.80
N ALA A 17 -7.90 1.69 -14.62
CA ALA A 17 -7.12 1.67 -13.39
C ALA A 17 -6.60 3.10 -13.15
N LYS A 18 -6.98 3.69 -12.02
CA LYS A 18 -6.51 5.02 -11.66
C LYS A 18 -5.00 5.01 -11.59
N GLN A 19 -4.36 6.04 -12.14
CA GLN A 19 -2.89 6.11 -12.29
C GLN A 19 -2.25 6.92 -11.16
N THR A 20 -0.95 6.66 -10.92
CA THR A 20 -0.09 7.58 -10.18
C THR A 20 0.60 8.53 -11.17
N LEU A 21 0.47 9.82 -10.94
CA LEU A 21 1.29 10.82 -11.60
C LEU A 21 2.56 11.03 -10.79
N VAL A 22 3.71 10.78 -11.41
CA VAL A 22 5.02 11.04 -10.79
C VAL A 22 5.64 12.26 -11.43
N ILE A 23 5.96 13.25 -10.62
CA ILE A 23 6.54 14.53 -11.06
C ILE A 23 8.01 14.53 -10.71
N GLU A 24 8.84 14.09 -11.65
CA GLU A 24 10.30 13.96 -11.50
C GLU A 24 11.09 15.17 -12.04
N THR A 25 10.43 16.08 -12.76
CA THR A 25 11.05 17.28 -13.36
C THR A 25 10.35 18.54 -12.91
N ALA A 26 10.91 19.71 -13.24
CA ALA A 26 10.39 21.02 -12.88
C ALA A 26 9.05 21.30 -13.60
N LYS A 27 7.95 20.80 -13.06
CA LYS A 27 6.60 20.99 -13.58
C LYS A 27 5.80 21.94 -12.72
N GLU A 28 4.85 22.61 -13.34
CA GLU A 28 3.78 23.34 -12.65
C GLU A 28 2.45 22.63 -12.86
N LEU A 29 1.79 22.29 -11.75
CA LEU A 29 0.50 21.60 -11.74
C LEU A 29 -0.59 22.61 -11.36
N SER A 30 -1.58 22.74 -12.19
CA SER A 30 -2.71 23.66 -11.98
C SER A 30 -4.04 23.01 -12.34
N LEU A 31 -5.14 23.62 -11.92
CA LEU A 31 -6.48 23.21 -12.32
C LEU A 31 -6.89 24.01 -13.56
N ASN A 32 -7.23 23.33 -14.64
CA ASN A 32 -7.74 23.94 -15.88
C ASN A 32 -9.00 23.18 -16.32
N ASP A 33 -10.14 23.88 -16.37
CA ASP A 33 -11.44 23.33 -16.78
C ASP A 33 -11.80 21.97 -16.11
N GLY A 34 -11.48 21.86 -14.80
CA GLY A 34 -11.72 20.63 -14.03
C GLY A 34 -10.71 19.51 -14.26
N MET A 35 -9.70 19.71 -15.09
CA MET A 35 -8.61 18.79 -15.37
C MET A 35 -7.33 19.21 -14.66
N ILE A 36 -6.41 18.27 -14.47
CA ILE A 36 -5.05 18.55 -14.03
C ILE A 36 -4.25 19.00 -15.25
N ALA A 37 -3.79 20.26 -15.25
CA ALA A 37 -2.85 20.76 -16.24
C ALA A 37 -1.44 20.64 -15.68
N ILE A 38 -0.57 19.92 -16.41
CA ILE A 38 0.83 19.69 -16.07
C ILE A 38 1.68 20.47 -17.10
N THR A 39 2.20 21.61 -16.70
CA THR A 39 3.01 22.47 -17.55
C THR A 39 4.49 22.18 -17.31
N ASP A 40 5.22 21.86 -18.35
CA ASP A 40 6.66 21.78 -18.33
C ASP A 40 7.23 23.21 -18.25
N ARG A 41 8.05 23.48 -17.22
CA ARG A 41 8.54 24.83 -17.00
C ARG A 41 9.68 25.24 -17.94
N ASP A 42 10.32 24.28 -18.58
CA ASP A 42 11.42 24.54 -19.51
C ASP A 42 10.92 24.70 -20.94
N THR A 43 9.95 23.88 -21.35
CA THR A 43 9.42 23.88 -22.74
C THR A 43 8.11 24.65 -22.88
N GLY A 44 7.37 24.84 -21.78
CA GLY A 44 6.01 25.44 -21.81
C GLY A 44 4.93 24.47 -22.32
N GLU A 45 5.26 23.23 -22.62
CA GLU A 45 4.27 22.22 -23.04
C GLU A 45 3.30 21.91 -21.90
N ILE A 46 2.01 21.77 -22.26
CA ILE A 46 0.93 21.49 -21.33
C ILE A 46 0.35 20.11 -21.63
N GLU A 47 0.34 19.26 -20.64
CA GLU A 47 -0.34 17.96 -20.64
C GLU A 47 -1.59 18.05 -19.76
N LEU A 48 -2.74 17.58 -20.26
CA LEU A 48 -3.98 17.55 -19.50
C LEU A 48 -4.28 16.11 -19.04
N ARG A 49 -4.71 15.96 -17.78
CA ARG A 49 -5.13 14.68 -17.19
C ARG A 49 -6.47 14.83 -16.49
N SER A 50 -7.36 13.85 -16.66
CA SER A 50 -8.59 13.79 -15.89
C SER A 50 -8.31 13.49 -14.42
N LEU A 51 -8.97 14.22 -13.51
CA LEU A 51 -8.93 13.93 -12.08
C LEU A 51 -9.44 12.53 -11.73
N GLU A 52 -10.40 12.02 -12.52
CA GLU A 52 -10.99 10.70 -12.28
C GLU A 52 -9.99 9.55 -12.54
N ASP A 53 -9.02 9.79 -13.42
CA ASP A 53 -8.00 8.80 -13.79
C ASP A 53 -6.80 8.78 -12.84
N VAL A 54 -6.75 9.71 -11.88
CA VAL A 54 -5.63 9.83 -10.94
C VAL A 54 -6.06 9.43 -9.53
N GLN A 55 -5.28 8.61 -8.88
CA GLN A 55 -5.47 8.27 -7.46
C GLN A 55 -4.33 8.77 -6.57
N MET A 56 -3.18 9.06 -7.15
CA MET A 56 -2.03 9.60 -6.43
C MET A 56 -1.25 10.56 -7.32
N VAL A 57 -0.81 11.65 -6.74
CA VAL A 57 0.23 12.53 -7.31
C VAL A 57 1.44 12.42 -6.40
N MET A 58 2.57 11.97 -6.94
CA MET A 58 3.84 11.89 -6.24
C MET A 58 4.75 13.02 -6.73
N ILE A 59 5.14 13.89 -5.84
CA ILE A 59 6.04 15.01 -6.11
C ILE A 59 7.45 14.56 -5.75
N ASP A 60 8.23 14.22 -6.76
CA ASP A 60 9.61 13.75 -6.66
C ASP A 60 10.61 14.76 -7.27
N ASN A 61 10.25 16.04 -7.23
CA ASN A 61 11.11 17.15 -7.67
C ASN A 61 10.86 18.39 -6.82
N HIS A 62 11.90 18.94 -6.22
CA HIS A 62 11.82 20.10 -5.32
C HIS A 62 11.50 21.43 -6.02
N SER A 63 11.61 21.49 -7.35
CA SER A 63 11.23 22.66 -8.15
C SER A 63 9.79 22.57 -8.67
N ALA A 64 9.07 21.47 -8.42
CA ALA A 64 7.67 21.34 -8.80
C ALA A 64 6.79 22.32 -8.02
N ARG A 65 5.75 22.81 -8.68
CA ARG A 65 4.79 23.75 -8.10
C ARG A 65 3.38 23.21 -8.25
N MET A 66 2.53 23.45 -7.25
CA MET A 66 1.11 23.13 -7.32
C MET A 66 0.28 24.32 -6.87
N THR A 67 -0.79 24.59 -7.60
CA THR A 67 -1.74 25.65 -7.21
C THR A 67 -2.71 25.15 -6.13
N VAL A 68 -3.10 26.03 -5.20
CA VAL A 68 -4.05 25.71 -4.14
C VAL A 68 -5.40 25.18 -4.69
N PRO A 69 -5.99 25.77 -5.77
CA PRO A 69 -7.21 25.22 -6.35
C PRO A 69 -7.08 23.75 -6.81
N LEU A 70 -5.93 23.37 -7.37
CA LEU A 70 -5.67 21.97 -7.73
C LEU A 70 -5.54 21.09 -6.49
N ILE A 71 -4.78 21.51 -5.49
CA ILE A 71 -4.59 20.76 -4.23
C ILE A 71 -5.94 20.44 -3.59
N THR A 72 -6.80 21.46 -3.41
CA THR A 72 -8.12 21.27 -2.80
C THR A 72 -9.01 20.37 -3.64
N LYS A 73 -8.94 20.46 -4.96
CA LYS A 73 -9.71 19.59 -5.85
C LYS A 73 -9.23 18.15 -5.84
N LEU A 74 -7.91 17.91 -5.79
CA LEU A 74 -7.33 16.58 -5.66
C LEU A 74 -7.77 15.91 -4.34
N VAL A 75 -7.65 16.61 -3.22
CA VAL A 75 -8.07 16.10 -1.90
C VAL A 75 -9.56 15.77 -1.89
N ALA A 76 -10.43 16.68 -2.37
CA ALA A 76 -11.87 16.46 -2.45
C ALA A 76 -12.26 15.27 -3.34
N ASN A 77 -11.41 14.85 -4.28
CA ASN A 77 -11.59 13.66 -5.12
C ASN A 77 -10.85 12.42 -4.56
N ASN A 78 -10.40 12.47 -3.31
CA ASN A 78 -9.63 11.39 -2.66
C ASN A 78 -8.36 11.02 -3.43
N VAL A 79 -7.69 11.97 -4.08
CA VAL A 79 -6.37 11.77 -4.69
C VAL A 79 -5.31 12.01 -3.63
N SER A 80 -4.44 11.04 -3.39
CA SER A 80 -3.30 11.21 -2.47
C SER A 80 -2.25 12.11 -3.08
N ILE A 81 -1.70 13.03 -2.29
CA ILE A 81 -0.54 13.82 -2.67
C ILE A 81 0.61 13.39 -1.75
N VAL A 82 1.67 12.86 -2.34
CA VAL A 82 2.85 12.36 -1.63
C VAL A 82 4.06 13.16 -2.07
N TYR A 83 4.90 13.55 -1.11
CA TYR A 83 6.12 14.30 -1.35
C TYR A 83 7.32 13.44 -1.02
N CYS A 84 8.33 13.49 -1.90
CA CYS A 84 9.62 12.84 -1.68
C CYS A 84 10.67 13.84 -1.17
N ASP A 85 11.66 13.31 -0.48
CA ASP A 85 12.85 14.07 -0.06
C ASP A 85 13.93 14.10 -1.17
N GLU A 86 15.09 14.67 -0.82
CA GLU A 86 16.26 14.79 -1.71
C GLU A 86 16.85 13.43 -2.12
N THR A 87 16.54 12.37 -1.35
CA THR A 87 16.91 10.98 -1.67
C THR A 87 15.86 10.27 -2.49
N HIS A 88 14.83 11.02 -2.92
CA HIS A 88 13.69 10.51 -3.68
C HIS A 88 12.81 9.50 -2.91
N MET A 89 12.87 9.51 -1.57
CA MET A 89 12.04 8.67 -0.72
C MET A 89 10.77 9.41 -0.31
N PRO A 90 9.59 8.75 -0.35
CA PRO A 90 8.35 9.35 0.16
C PRO A 90 8.47 9.66 1.65
N VAL A 91 8.35 10.94 2.05
CA VAL A 91 8.52 11.39 3.44
C VAL A 91 7.28 12.06 4.03
N SER A 92 6.39 12.59 3.19
CA SER A 92 5.15 13.20 3.65
C SER A 92 4.01 13.00 2.69
N MET A 93 2.78 13.13 3.20
CA MET A 93 1.56 13.03 2.39
C MET A 93 0.50 14.00 2.89
N MET A 94 -0.35 14.47 1.98
CA MET A 94 -1.56 15.18 2.35
C MET A 94 -2.68 14.17 2.63
N MET A 95 -3.40 14.38 3.72
CA MET A 95 -4.58 13.62 4.10
C MET A 95 -5.77 14.55 4.24
N ASP A 96 -6.96 14.09 3.88
CA ASP A 96 -8.19 14.83 4.10
C ASP A 96 -8.52 14.88 5.59
N LEU A 97 -9.00 16.03 6.06
CA LEU A 97 -9.43 16.21 7.46
C LEU A 97 -10.76 15.47 7.72
N GLU A 98 -11.63 15.36 6.74
CA GLU A 98 -12.96 14.75 6.84
C GLU A 98 -13.15 13.64 5.79
N SER A 99 -12.28 12.64 5.82
CA SER A 99 -12.30 11.55 4.83
C SER A 99 -13.47 10.56 5.02
N ASN A 100 -14.15 10.59 6.18
CA ASN A 100 -15.25 9.68 6.48
C ASN A 100 -16.29 10.30 7.42
N THR A 101 -17.58 10.19 7.07
CA THR A 101 -18.69 10.77 7.87
C THR A 101 -18.81 10.21 9.28
N LEU A 102 -18.30 9.00 9.54
CA LEU A 102 -18.29 8.35 10.85
C LEU A 102 -16.91 8.44 11.54
N GLN A 103 -16.01 9.27 11.05
CA GLN A 103 -14.62 9.34 11.47
C GLN A 103 -14.46 9.45 12.97
N SER A 104 -15.10 10.45 13.62
CA SER A 104 -14.98 10.66 15.06
C SER A 104 -15.42 9.43 15.86
N LYS A 105 -16.56 8.82 15.50
CA LYS A 105 -17.06 7.61 16.16
C LYS A 105 -16.11 6.43 16.00
N ARG A 106 -15.55 6.25 14.80
CA ARG A 106 -14.62 5.16 14.51
C ARG A 106 -13.29 5.34 15.23
N PHE A 107 -12.79 6.57 15.35
CA PHE A 107 -11.61 6.88 16.15
C PHE A 107 -11.83 6.48 17.63
N GLN A 108 -12.97 6.84 18.21
CA GLN A 108 -13.30 6.45 19.58
C GLN A 108 -13.37 4.93 19.74
N ASN A 109 -14.03 4.22 18.83
CA ASN A 109 -14.12 2.76 18.86
C ASN A 109 -12.74 2.09 18.74
N GLN A 110 -11.87 2.62 17.86
CA GLN A 110 -10.50 2.12 17.70
C GLN A 110 -9.69 2.31 18.99
N LEU A 111 -9.76 3.49 19.60
CA LEU A 111 -9.04 3.80 20.85
C LEU A 111 -9.55 2.96 22.02
N ALA A 112 -10.86 2.65 22.06
CA ALA A 112 -11.49 1.82 23.06
C ALA A 112 -11.33 0.31 22.82
N ALA A 113 -10.67 -0.10 21.73
CA ALA A 113 -10.52 -1.51 21.40
C ALA A 113 -9.80 -2.29 22.49
N SER A 114 -10.39 -3.41 22.90
CA SER A 114 -9.84 -4.23 23.98
C SER A 114 -8.55 -4.94 23.56
N VAL A 115 -7.68 -5.24 24.53
CA VAL A 115 -6.45 -6.01 24.29
C VAL A 115 -6.74 -7.38 23.65
N PRO A 116 -7.76 -8.15 24.07
CA PRO A 116 -8.12 -9.38 23.37
C PRO A 116 -8.51 -9.16 21.90
N THR A 117 -9.27 -8.10 21.59
CA THR A 117 -9.64 -7.76 20.21
C THR A 117 -8.38 -7.50 19.37
N ASN A 118 -7.47 -6.65 19.83
CA ASN A 118 -6.23 -6.34 19.13
C ASN A 118 -5.35 -7.59 18.94
N LYS A 119 -5.27 -8.49 19.92
CA LYS A 119 -4.56 -9.76 19.79
C LYS A 119 -5.17 -10.68 18.70
N GLN A 120 -6.49 -10.70 18.55
CA GLN A 120 -7.16 -11.47 17.51
C GLN A 120 -6.98 -10.82 16.13
N LEU A 121 -7.00 -9.50 16.05
CA LEU A 121 -6.71 -8.76 14.82
C LEU A 121 -5.27 -9.00 14.35
N TRP A 122 -4.31 -8.90 15.26
CA TRP A 122 -2.91 -9.20 14.95
C TRP A 122 -2.71 -10.63 14.45
N ARG A 123 -3.33 -11.60 15.09
CA ARG A 123 -3.33 -12.98 14.61
C ARG A 123 -3.76 -13.08 13.14
N GLN A 124 -4.87 -12.45 12.75
CA GLN A 124 -5.38 -12.49 11.38
C GLN A 124 -4.43 -11.82 10.38
N ILE A 125 -3.78 -10.72 10.77
CA ILE A 125 -2.77 -10.04 9.95
C ILE A 125 -1.58 -10.96 9.70
N VAL A 126 -1.05 -11.60 10.74
CA VAL A 126 0.09 -12.54 10.64
C VAL A 126 -0.30 -13.76 9.79
N GLU A 127 -1.48 -14.35 10.03
CA GLU A 127 -2.00 -15.45 9.19
C GLU A 127 -2.06 -15.05 7.71
N ALA A 128 -2.59 -13.86 7.40
CA ALA A 128 -2.70 -13.38 6.02
C ALA A 128 -1.32 -13.11 5.38
N LYS A 129 -0.36 -12.56 6.14
CA LYS A 129 1.01 -12.38 5.71
C LYS A 129 1.69 -13.71 5.35
N ILE A 130 1.67 -14.67 6.28
CA ILE A 130 2.30 -15.99 6.09
C ILE A 130 1.67 -16.71 4.90
N ARG A 131 0.34 -16.66 4.77
CA ARG A 131 -0.40 -17.21 3.63
C ARG A 131 0.10 -16.64 2.31
N ASN A 132 0.20 -15.31 2.19
CA ASN A 132 0.63 -14.65 0.98
C ASN A 132 2.11 -14.93 0.65
N GLN A 133 2.97 -14.99 1.67
CA GLN A 133 4.35 -15.44 1.51
C GLN A 133 4.43 -16.89 1.00
N SER A 134 3.62 -17.79 1.54
CA SER A 134 3.57 -19.19 1.10
C SER A 134 3.10 -19.32 -0.34
N LEU A 135 2.04 -18.59 -0.72
CA LEU A 135 1.51 -18.56 -2.08
C LEU A 135 2.53 -18.00 -3.08
N LEU A 136 3.28 -16.97 -2.71
CA LEU A 136 4.33 -16.43 -3.56
C LEU A 136 5.44 -17.45 -3.80
N LEU A 137 5.93 -18.13 -2.75
CA LEU A 137 6.94 -19.18 -2.92
C LEU A 137 6.44 -20.34 -3.79
N GLU A 138 5.18 -20.74 -3.64
CA GLU A 138 4.57 -21.79 -4.45
C GLU A 138 4.54 -21.40 -5.94
N LYS A 139 4.12 -20.18 -6.27
CA LYS A 139 4.10 -19.66 -7.63
C LYS A 139 5.46 -19.60 -8.29
N LEU A 140 6.49 -19.28 -7.51
CA LEU A 140 7.87 -19.25 -7.96
C LEU A 140 8.53 -20.64 -8.02
N GLY A 141 7.79 -21.72 -7.72
CA GLY A 141 8.35 -23.07 -7.64
C GLY A 141 9.36 -23.28 -6.50
N LYS A 142 9.41 -22.36 -5.52
CA LYS A 142 10.37 -22.36 -4.42
C LYS A 142 9.88 -23.14 -3.17
N GLY A 143 8.70 -23.74 -3.25
CA GLY A 143 8.16 -24.63 -2.21
C GLY A 143 6.64 -24.53 -2.08
N LYS A 144 5.95 -25.66 -2.23
CA LYS A 144 4.50 -25.77 -2.06
C LYS A 144 4.16 -25.88 -0.58
N ASN A 145 3.20 -25.07 -0.12
CA ASN A 145 2.71 -25.05 1.28
C ASN A 145 3.82 -24.95 2.36
N LEU A 146 5.01 -24.46 1.99
CA LEU A 146 6.20 -24.48 2.84
C LEU A 146 5.98 -23.76 4.18
N LEU A 147 5.22 -22.68 4.19
CA LEU A 147 5.00 -21.87 5.39
C LEU A 147 3.68 -22.19 6.11
N MET A 148 2.84 -23.09 5.58
CA MET A 148 1.51 -23.36 6.14
C MET A 148 1.57 -23.95 7.55
N GLN A 149 2.62 -24.69 7.89
CA GLN A 149 2.84 -25.17 9.27
C GLN A 149 2.96 -24.01 10.29
N TYR A 150 3.46 -22.84 9.86
CA TYR A 150 3.53 -21.66 10.73
C TYR A 150 2.19 -20.94 10.78
N TYR A 151 1.48 -20.86 9.65
CA TYR A 151 0.13 -20.31 9.54
C TYR A 151 -0.84 -21.01 10.50
N ASP A 152 -0.89 -22.34 10.47
CA ASP A 152 -1.83 -23.15 11.29
C ASP A 152 -1.55 -23.03 12.81
N ASN A 153 -0.36 -22.57 13.18
CA ASN A 153 0.08 -22.45 14.56
C ASN A 153 0.18 -21.02 15.08
N VAL A 154 -0.40 -20.02 14.37
CA VAL A 154 -0.44 -18.64 14.86
C VAL A 154 -1.43 -18.54 16.02
N LYS A 155 -0.92 -18.21 17.21
CA LYS A 155 -1.74 -17.99 18.40
C LYS A 155 -2.19 -16.54 18.50
N SER A 156 -3.15 -16.28 19.40
CA SER A 156 -3.63 -14.93 19.71
C SER A 156 -2.45 -13.99 20.04
N GLY A 157 -2.36 -12.87 19.31
CA GLY A 157 -1.26 -11.91 19.43
C GLY A 157 0.10 -12.44 18.95
N ASP A 158 0.13 -13.54 18.17
CA ASP A 158 1.35 -14.23 17.72
C ASP A 158 2.35 -14.49 18.85
N SER A 159 1.87 -14.92 20.00
CA SER A 159 2.68 -15.10 21.22
C SER A 159 3.87 -16.06 21.07
N THR A 160 3.90 -16.83 19.99
CA THR A 160 5.00 -17.79 19.65
C THR A 160 5.87 -17.30 18.50
N ASN A 161 5.72 -16.03 18.09
CA ASN A 161 6.50 -15.36 17.03
C ASN A 161 6.58 -16.18 15.72
N ARG A 162 5.44 -16.68 15.28
CA ARG A 162 5.33 -17.42 14.01
C ARG A 162 5.63 -16.55 12.80
N GLU A 163 5.30 -15.26 12.90
CA GLU A 163 5.67 -14.26 11.91
C GLU A 163 7.17 -14.22 11.66
N GLY A 164 7.97 -14.02 12.70
CA GLY A 164 9.42 -13.92 12.58
C GLY A 164 10.08 -15.21 12.12
N ILE A 165 9.56 -16.38 12.55
CA ILE A 165 10.06 -17.70 12.12
C ILE A 165 9.75 -17.90 10.63
N ALA A 166 8.51 -17.65 10.20
CA ALA A 166 8.11 -17.77 8.80
C ALA A 166 8.90 -16.81 7.91
N ALA A 167 9.12 -15.56 8.34
CA ALA A 167 9.87 -14.56 7.61
C ALA A 167 11.33 -15.00 7.35
N LYS A 168 12.01 -15.63 8.32
CA LYS A 168 13.37 -16.17 8.14
C LYS A 168 13.40 -17.24 7.03
N VAL A 169 12.44 -18.15 7.02
CA VAL A 169 12.36 -19.21 6.00
C VAL A 169 12.01 -18.58 4.65
N TYR A 170 11.04 -17.66 4.63
CA TYR A 170 10.60 -16.96 3.43
C TYR A 170 11.73 -16.25 2.71
N TRP A 171 12.47 -15.37 3.40
CA TRP A 171 13.55 -14.59 2.78
C TRP A 171 14.67 -15.46 2.23
N ARG A 172 15.05 -16.51 2.96
CA ARG A 172 16.07 -17.46 2.49
C ARG A 172 15.64 -18.24 1.25
N LYS A 173 14.34 -18.51 1.09
CA LYS A 173 13.79 -19.19 -0.08
C LYS A 173 13.58 -18.22 -1.24
N LEU A 174 13.12 -17.00 -0.98
CA LEU A 174 12.84 -16.00 -1.98
C LEU A 174 14.12 -15.48 -2.62
N MET A 175 15.06 -14.98 -1.81
CA MET A 175 16.24 -14.20 -2.24
C MET A 175 17.57 -14.96 -2.13
N GLY A 176 17.57 -16.16 -1.52
CA GLY A 176 18.78 -16.93 -1.31
C GLY A 176 19.24 -16.96 0.16
N LYS A 177 20.23 -17.85 0.43
CA LYS A 177 20.65 -18.14 1.82
C LYS A 177 21.35 -16.97 2.50
N ASP A 178 22.05 -16.15 1.72
CA ASP A 178 22.92 -15.06 2.19
C ASP A 178 22.18 -13.72 2.28
N PHE A 179 20.94 -13.67 1.78
CA PHE A 179 20.14 -12.45 1.85
C PHE A 179 19.69 -12.16 3.29
N ILE A 180 19.97 -10.93 3.72
CA ILE A 180 19.50 -10.35 4.98
C ILE A 180 18.57 -9.17 4.66
N ARG A 181 17.33 -9.28 5.14
CA ARG A 181 16.41 -8.15 5.07
C ARG A 181 16.78 -7.13 6.14
N ASP A 182 17.38 -6.03 5.71
CA ASP A 182 17.81 -4.94 6.57
C ASP A 182 17.42 -3.58 5.95
N ARG A 183 17.00 -2.64 6.79
CA ARG A 183 16.64 -1.28 6.36
C ARG A 183 17.82 -0.54 5.73
N TYR A 184 19.03 -0.81 6.17
CA TYR A 184 20.28 -0.18 5.73
C TYR A 184 21.18 -1.14 4.95
N GLY A 185 20.64 -2.32 4.59
CA GLY A 185 21.40 -3.36 3.90
C GLY A 185 21.62 -3.08 2.44
N GLU A 186 22.53 -3.86 1.87
CA GLU A 186 22.88 -3.86 0.45
C GLU A 186 21.66 -4.11 -0.47
N PRO A 187 21.75 -3.73 -1.74
CA PRO A 187 20.70 -4.06 -2.71
C PRO A 187 20.29 -5.55 -2.64
N PRO A 188 18.99 -5.87 -2.83
CA PRO A 188 17.88 -5.00 -3.25
C PRO A 188 17.10 -4.34 -2.11
N ASN A 189 17.66 -4.24 -0.91
CA ASN A 189 16.96 -3.69 0.25
C ASN A 189 16.44 -2.26 0.03
N SER A 190 17.15 -1.44 -0.76
CA SER A 190 16.71 -0.10 -1.13
C SER A 190 15.40 -0.09 -1.91
N MET A 191 15.23 -0.99 -2.90
CA MET A 191 13.98 -1.14 -3.65
C MET A 191 12.83 -1.66 -2.77
N LEU A 192 13.11 -2.62 -1.86
CA LEU A 192 12.13 -3.10 -0.88
C LEU A 192 11.68 -1.97 0.04
N ASN A 193 12.62 -1.13 0.52
CA ASN A 193 12.30 0.01 1.36
C ASN A 193 11.42 1.03 0.63
N TYR A 194 11.77 1.37 -0.62
CA TYR A 194 10.97 2.26 -1.45
C TYR A 194 9.54 1.73 -1.63
N GLY A 195 9.41 0.49 -2.09
CA GLY A 195 8.10 -0.14 -2.30
C GLY A 195 7.26 -0.23 -1.03
N TYR A 196 7.86 -0.53 0.12
CA TYR A 196 7.16 -0.55 1.41
C TYR A 196 6.77 0.85 1.90
N THR A 197 7.54 1.88 1.59
CA THR A 197 7.17 3.26 1.94
C THR A 197 5.98 3.74 1.11
N VAL A 198 5.93 3.41 -0.18
CA VAL A 198 4.76 3.66 -1.03
C VAL A 198 3.55 2.87 -0.52
N LEU A 199 3.73 1.57 -0.21
CA LEU A 199 2.68 0.71 0.34
C LEU A 199 2.10 1.28 1.65
N ARG A 200 2.98 1.75 2.58
CA ARG A 200 2.57 2.43 3.82
C ARG A 200 1.70 3.65 3.53
N SER A 201 2.09 4.48 2.57
CA SER A 201 1.35 5.69 2.18
C SER A 201 -0.05 5.33 1.65
N MET A 202 -0.14 4.32 0.77
CA MET A 202 -1.41 3.84 0.23
C MET A 202 -2.31 3.23 1.31
N MET A 203 -1.74 2.48 2.24
CA MET A 203 -2.47 1.90 3.37
C MET A 203 -2.95 2.99 4.34
N SER A 204 -2.12 3.98 4.67
CA SER A 204 -2.50 5.12 5.52
C SER A 204 -3.71 5.86 4.95
N ARG A 205 -3.70 6.13 3.65
CA ARG A 205 -4.85 6.72 2.94
C ARG A 205 -6.10 5.84 3.04
N SER A 206 -5.96 4.54 2.82
CA SER A 206 -7.08 3.61 2.88
C SER A 206 -7.69 3.54 4.29
N LEU A 207 -6.86 3.62 5.33
CA LEU A 207 -7.29 3.70 6.72
C LEU A 207 -8.05 4.99 7.02
N MET A 208 -7.54 6.15 6.59
CA MET A 208 -8.24 7.43 6.74
C MET A 208 -9.59 7.41 6.03
N ASN A 209 -9.64 6.93 4.80
CA ASN A 209 -10.90 6.80 4.03
C ASN A 209 -11.90 5.84 4.72
N ALA A 210 -11.41 4.85 5.45
CA ALA A 210 -12.24 3.99 6.30
C ALA A 210 -12.57 4.62 7.67
N GLY A 211 -12.15 5.85 7.94
CA GLY A 211 -12.37 6.55 9.21
C GLY A 211 -11.56 5.96 10.36
N LEU A 212 -10.34 5.51 10.12
CA LEU A 212 -9.42 4.99 11.15
C LEU A 212 -8.17 5.86 11.25
N LEU A 213 -7.60 5.94 12.45
CA LEU A 213 -6.33 6.63 12.72
C LEU A 213 -5.14 5.74 12.33
N PRO A 214 -4.35 6.10 11.31
CA PRO A 214 -3.16 5.33 10.94
C PRO A 214 -2.08 5.28 12.04
N THR A 215 -2.14 6.22 12.98
CA THR A 215 -1.20 6.42 14.09
C THR A 215 -1.47 5.53 15.31
N VAL A 216 -2.57 4.78 15.33
CA VAL A 216 -2.96 3.93 16.48
C VAL A 216 -2.88 2.45 16.06
N GLY A 217 -1.74 1.82 16.30
CA GLY A 217 -1.45 0.44 15.91
C GLY A 217 -2.21 -0.62 16.70
N ILE A 218 -2.37 -1.78 16.08
CA ILE A 218 -2.90 -3.00 16.68
C ILE A 218 -1.82 -3.67 17.54
N PHE A 219 -0.63 -3.83 16.95
CA PHE A 219 0.51 -4.52 17.54
C PHE A 219 1.73 -3.61 17.73
N HIS A 220 2.16 -2.91 16.67
CA HIS A 220 3.27 -1.97 16.77
C HIS A 220 2.88 -0.75 17.62
N ARG A 221 3.70 -0.46 18.64
CA ARG A 221 3.46 0.62 19.62
C ARG A 221 4.72 1.45 19.88
N ASN A 222 5.65 1.43 18.93
CA ASN A 222 6.84 2.27 19.03
C ASN A 222 6.43 3.73 18.94
N CYS A 223 6.78 4.54 19.94
CA CYS A 223 6.45 5.97 19.98
C CYS A 223 7.14 6.79 18.87
N TYR A 224 8.14 6.24 18.21
CA TYR A 224 8.83 6.85 17.08
C TYR A 224 8.26 6.43 15.72
N ASP A 225 7.31 5.50 15.71
CA ASP A 225 6.61 5.10 14.49
C ASP A 225 5.42 6.01 14.25
N ALA A 226 5.44 6.75 13.15
CA ALA A 226 4.39 7.71 12.83
C ALA A 226 3.09 7.04 12.35
N PHE A 227 3.15 5.83 11.80
CA PHE A 227 2.00 5.14 11.17
C PHE A 227 1.88 3.66 11.56
N PRO A 228 1.90 3.32 12.86
CA PRO A 228 1.94 1.93 13.31
C PRO A 228 0.76 1.07 12.83
N LEU A 229 -0.45 1.64 12.66
CA LEU A 229 -1.57 0.88 12.10
C LEU A 229 -1.39 0.58 10.60
N ALA A 230 -0.82 1.54 9.86
CA ALA A 230 -0.52 1.30 8.45
C ALA A 230 0.54 0.22 8.30
N ASP A 231 1.55 0.22 9.17
CA ASP A 231 2.59 -0.82 9.21
C ASP A 231 2.01 -2.19 9.56
N ASP A 232 1.11 -2.26 10.55
CA ASP A 232 0.39 -3.50 10.86
C ASP A 232 -0.43 -4.00 9.66
N MET A 233 -1.25 -3.14 9.09
CA MET A 233 -2.22 -3.51 8.05
C MET A 233 -1.59 -3.77 6.68
N MET A 234 -0.40 -3.25 6.41
CA MET A 234 0.29 -3.51 5.15
C MET A 234 1.05 -4.84 5.12
N GLU A 235 1.26 -5.51 6.26
CA GLU A 235 2.03 -6.75 6.33
C GLU A 235 1.56 -7.84 5.33
N PRO A 236 0.26 -8.10 5.14
CA PRO A 236 -0.22 -9.06 4.14
C PRO A 236 0.02 -8.64 2.68
N TYR A 237 0.33 -7.37 2.44
CA TYR A 237 0.60 -6.81 1.11
C TYR A 237 2.08 -6.77 0.74
N ARG A 238 2.99 -6.89 1.73
CA ARG A 238 4.45 -6.88 1.47
C ARG A 238 4.87 -7.89 0.38
N PRO A 239 4.34 -9.13 0.32
CA PRO A 239 4.72 -10.08 -0.70
C PRO A 239 4.47 -9.63 -2.15
N TYR A 240 3.57 -8.67 -2.40
CA TYR A 240 3.40 -8.08 -3.73
C TYR A 240 4.61 -7.22 -4.13
N VAL A 241 5.11 -6.42 -3.19
CA VAL A 241 6.34 -5.63 -3.37
C VAL A 241 7.54 -6.57 -3.55
N ASP A 242 7.64 -7.62 -2.71
CA ASP A 242 8.73 -8.58 -2.75
C ASP A 242 8.81 -9.27 -4.13
N ARG A 243 7.64 -9.64 -4.69
CA ARG A 243 7.55 -10.21 -6.04
C ARG A 243 8.04 -9.23 -7.10
N LYS A 244 7.58 -7.98 -7.06
CA LYS A 244 7.97 -6.96 -8.04
C LYS A 244 9.47 -6.66 -7.97
N VAL A 245 10.05 -6.62 -6.77
CA VAL A 245 11.49 -6.44 -6.60
C VAL A 245 12.26 -7.64 -7.17
N LEU A 246 11.76 -8.86 -6.97
CA LEU A 246 12.38 -10.05 -7.56
C LEU A 246 12.35 -9.99 -9.10
N ASP A 247 11.21 -9.61 -9.70
CA ASP A 247 11.08 -9.44 -11.15
C ASP A 247 12.08 -8.41 -11.68
N LEU A 248 12.24 -7.27 -11.00
CA LEU A 248 13.22 -6.24 -11.34
C LEU A 248 14.66 -6.76 -11.29
N MET A 249 14.98 -7.57 -10.27
CA MET A 249 16.31 -8.20 -10.16
C MET A 249 16.56 -9.19 -11.29
N GLU A 250 15.55 -9.97 -11.70
CA GLU A 250 15.63 -10.87 -12.86
C GLU A 250 15.88 -10.10 -14.15
N ASP A 251 15.35 -8.87 -14.26
CA ASP A 251 15.61 -7.92 -15.36
C ASP A 251 16.94 -7.15 -15.22
N GLY A 252 17.77 -7.47 -14.21
CA GLY A 252 19.07 -6.83 -13.96
C GLY A 252 19.03 -5.48 -13.25
N VAL A 253 17.86 -5.07 -12.71
CA VAL A 253 17.70 -3.83 -11.94
C VAL A 253 17.81 -4.14 -10.45
N THR A 254 18.86 -3.65 -9.80
CA THR A 254 19.15 -3.95 -8.38
C THR A 254 18.97 -2.75 -7.45
N GLU A 255 18.89 -1.53 -7.99
CA GLU A 255 18.84 -0.29 -7.21
C GLU A 255 17.60 0.55 -7.52
N VAL A 256 17.36 1.55 -6.66
CA VAL A 256 16.29 2.53 -6.88
C VAL A 256 16.69 3.46 -8.02
N CYS A 257 15.99 3.36 -9.14
CA CYS A 257 16.15 4.18 -10.34
C CYS A 257 14.77 4.50 -10.93
N LYS A 258 14.72 5.27 -12.02
CA LYS A 258 13.46 5.62 -12.69
C LYS A 258 12.64 4.39 -13.10
N GLN A 259 13.29 3.35 -13.60
CA GLN A 259 12.64 2.10 -14.01
C GLN A 259 12.03 1.37 -12.81
N SER A 260 12.80 1.18 -11.73
CA SER A 260 12.31 0.47 -10.53
C SER A 260 11.22 1.26 -9.81
N LYS A 261 11.32 2.59 -9.70
CA LYS A 261 10.27 3.46 -9.15
C LYS A 261 8.97 3.30 -9.92
N LYS A 262 9.02 3.41 -11.26
CA LYS A 262 7.84 3.24 -12.11
C LYS A 262 7.19 1.87 -11.91
N ALA A 263 7.96 0.79 -11.97
CA ALA A 263 7.46 -0.57 -11.80
C ALA A 263 6.83 -0.80 -10.40
N LEU A 264 7.46 -0.27 -9.35
CA LEU A 264 6.95 -0.37 -7.98
C LEU A 264 5.67 0.46 -7.75
N LEU A 265 5.51 1.56 -8.47
CA LEU A 265 4.27 2.35 -8.43
C LEU A 265 3.14 1.68 -9.23
N GLU A 266 3.44 1.10 -10.40
CA GLU A 266 2.47 0.38 -11.22
C GLU A 266 1.92 -0.88 -10.53
N LEU A 267 2.67 -1.48 -9.60
CA LEU A 267 2.23 -2.59 -8.75
C LEU A 267 0.85 -2.34 -8.10
N PHE A 268 0.61 -1.11 -7.63
CA PHE A 268 -0.63 -0.76 -6.93
C PHE A 268 -1.86 -0.69 -7.82
N PHE A 269 -1.67 -0.73 -9.13
CA PHE A 269 -2.74 -0.70 -10.13
C PHE A 269 -2.93 -2.04 -10.82
N ASN A 270 -1.82 -2.74 -11.05
CA ASN A 270 -1.79 -3.93 -11.89
C ASN A 270 -1.85 -5.23 -11.08
N ASP A 271 -1.15 -5.28 -9.94
CA ASP A 271 -0.92 -6.54 -9.21
C ASP A 271 -1.77 -6.63 -7.93
N ILE A 272 -2.00 -5.50 -7.24
CA ILE A 272 -2.87 -5.48 -6.06
C ILE A 272 -4.32 -5.29 -6.50
N PRO A 273 -5.26 -6.17 -6.09
CA PRO A 273 -6.66 -6.05 -6.49
C PRO A 273 -7.23 -4.66 -6.16
N ALA A 274 -7.99 -4.10 -7.10
CA ALA A 274 -8.61 -2.78 -6.94
C ALA A 274 -9.41 -2.72 -5.62
N ASN A 275 -9.25 -1.62 -4.88
CA ASN A 275 -9.89 -1.39 -3.58
C ASN A 275 -9.56 -2.39 -2.45
N ALA A 276 -8.62 -3.33 -2.64
CA ALA A 276 -8.31 -4.33 -1.63
C ALA A 276 -7.89 -3.71 -0.29
N MET A 277 -7.04 -2.67 -0.32
CA MET A 277 -6.61 -1.97 0.91
C MET A 277 -7.77 -1.26 1.60
N LEU A 278 -8.64 -0.59 0.85
CA LEU A 278 -9.84 0.06 1.39
C LEU A 278 -10.81 -0.97 1.97
N MET A 279 -10.95 -2.15 1.36
CA MET A 279 -11.76 -3.25 1.87
C MET A 279 -11.18 -3.78 3.20
N SER A 280 -9.87 -4.00 3.28
CA SER A 280 -9.21 -4.40 4.53
C SER A 280 -9.42 -3.36 5.63
N ALA A 281 -9.23 -2.08 5.33
CA ALA A 281 -9.45 -0.99 6.28
C ALA A 281 -10.92 -0.88 6.71
N SER A 282 -11.88 -1.03 5.78
CA SER A 282 -13.31 -0.96 6.07
C SER A 282 -13.79 -2.14 6.92
N THR A 283 -13.29 -3.34 6.65
CA THR A 283 -13.61 -4.52 7.48
C THR A 283 -13.00 -4.41 8.87
N LEU A 284 -11.80 -3.84 9.01
CA LEU A 284 -11.21 -3.51 10.30
C LEU A 284 -12.07 -2.50 11.08
N ALA A 285 -12.53 -1.43 10.43
CA ALA A 285 -13.46 -0.47 11.05
C ALA A 285 -14.73 -1.17 11.53
N GLY A 286 -15.27 -2.11 10.74
CA GLY A 286 -16.42 -2.95 11.13
C GLY A 286 -16.16 -3.80 12.37
N VAL A 287 -14.94 -4.33 12.54
CA VAL A 287 -14.58 -5.06 13.78
C VAL A 287 -14.60 -4.14 14.99
N TYR A 288 -14.03 -2.94 14.89
CA TYR A 288 -14.07 -1.95 15.97
C TYR A 288 -15.50 -1.43 16.29
N GLU A 289 -16.40 -1.47 15.30
CA GLU A 289 -17.82 -1.16 15.49
C GLU A 289 -18.63 -2.34 16.05
N GLY A 290 -18.04 -3.52 16.26
CA GLY A 290 -18.73 -4.74 16.67
C GLY A 290 -19.61 -5.40 15.59
N LYS A 291 -19.47 -4.97 14.31
CA LYS A 291 -20.25 -5.48 13.19
C LYS A 291 -19.67 -6.75 12.55
N GLY A 292 -18.50 -7.18 13.00
CA GLY A 292 -17.80 -8.36 12.49
C GLY A 292 -16.65 -8.78 13.38
N LYS A 293 -15.98 -9.87 13.01
CA LYS A 293 -14.79 -10.39 13.72
C LYS A 293 -13.60 -10.61 12.78
N ILE A 294 -13.81 -10.47 11.47
CA ILE A 294 -12.84 -10.85 10.44
C ILE A 294 -12.44 -9.61 9.63
N VAL A 295 -11.14 -9.44 9.44
CA VAL A 295 -10.57 -8.50 8.47
C VAL A 295 -10.27 -9.26 7.18
N VAL A 296 -10.71 -8.69 6.06
CA VAL A 296 -10.54 -9.32 4.74
C VAL A 296 -9.23 -8.83 4.11
N PHE A 297 -8.35 -9.75 3.78
CA PHE A 297 -7.10 -9.49 3.06
C PHE A 297 -7.08 -10.23 1.72
N PRO A 298 -6.54 -9.63 0.65
CA PRO A 298 -6.40 -10.31 -0.63
C PRO A 298 -5.43 -11.49 -0.53
N LYS A 299 -5.63 -12.45 -1.44
CA LYS A 299 -4.63 -13.49 -1.70
C LYS A 299 -3.81 -13.06 -2.91
N ILE A 300 -2.50 -13.24 -2.82
CA ILE A 300 -1.62 -13.01 -3.97
C ILE A 300 -1.96 -14.05 -5.05
N CYS A 301 -2.32 -13.55 -6.23
CA CYS A 301 -2.81 -14.40 -7.34
C CYS A 301 -1.70 -14.71 -8.32
#